data_8700336c6562903183972a82dd26c86b
#
_entry.id   8700336c6562903183972a82dd26c86b
#
_cell.length_a   1.000
_cell.length_b   1.000
_cell.length_c   1.000
_cell.angle_alpha   90.00
_cell.angle_beta   90.00
_cell.angle_gamma   90.00
#
_symmetry.space_group_name_H-M   'P 1'
#
loop_
_entity.id
_entity.type
_entity.pdbx_description
1 polymer ?
#
loop_
_entity_poly.entity_id
_entity_poly.type
_entity_poly.pdbx_seq_one_letter_code
_entity_poly.pdbx_strand_id
1 'polypeptide(L)'
;MTSTSSNTISSSWASLSDRDQDEFDAEEDIEEEAKKLMTSNRDAVIFVIDASSSMLRAYKSDNKTEIPFRSAIQCASEVMTSKLISDTTTDLVGVVFMGTQKSSNTLQKEHVYVLHSLDSPDIQRVKELNYIVSGEIDFDNEYGSTDDEYPIGDVFWVCSELFNKETSKTLKTKRIFLITDQDNPHASNSVLYSTAITRARDLTESGIQINLFSLNKPDHPFDFNAFYSEIIHSDELDEIPHYNARKNFDSLISQIMAKESPRRSLFSIPFRLFGGDEGIPELTIGVKGYAMIIEKKKPTPRMIHMRSETTRLAESRTKYVCMDTTQELMPDDIKYCYEYGGEKIAFTKAEVSELRRFGQKGLNLIGFKPSNAAKFHYNVDHALFLYPDEMQFEGSRRTFAALHKKMLEMNKVAICYLVKRDNSLPSFVVLEAQAEKLDEDKRQMFPPGFNMIPLPFADDIRPLPPHAKIKSAPDEMIDILKPIVDKLHMKGGFDPYKINNPELGRFYDVLQALAFDKEVPVGVEDLTNPKYTTINKRVGKFIEEFNEESDQRSVELLANRMTINTKKTSSTRGTRGTTRGSSSSDSIDIKSLWEQDKLKTVCTKYLINFTYCIRF
;
A
#
# COMPACT_ATOMS: atom_id res chain seq x y z
N MET A 1 57.18 -0.30 -39.78
CA MET A 1 56.12 0.41 -40.50
C MET A 1 54.86 0.34 -39.61
N THR A 2 54.67 1.40 -38.89
CA THR A 2 53.50 2.08 -38.43
C THR A 2 52.26 1.23 -38.11
N SER A 3 52.04 0.99 -36.83
CA SER A 3 50.75 0.60 -36.24
C SER A 3 50.19 1.78 -35.48
N THR A 4 49.06 2.28 -35.92
CA THR A 4 48.26 3.33 -35.31
C THR A 4 47.48 2.76 -34.11
N SER A 5 47.73 3.30 -32.95
CA SER A 5 46.94 3.07 -31.73
C SER A 5 45.64 3.87 -31.80
N SER A 6 44.51 3.22 -31.82
CA SER A 6 43.21 3.80 -31.55
C SER A 6 42.86 3.62 -30.07
N ASN A 7 42.96 4.71 -29.31
CA ASN A 7 42.44 4.80 -27.95
C ASN A 7 40.90 4.74 -27.99
N THR A 8 40.34 3.67 -27.48
CA THR A 8 38.90 3.55 -27.19
C THR A 8 38.67 3.89 -25.71
N ILE A 9 38.21 5.08 -25.45
CA ILE A 9 37.59 5.47 -24.16
C ILE A 9 36.12 5.03 -24.25
N SER A 10 35.84 3.78 -23.86
CA SER A 10 34.44 3.33 -23.70
C SER A 10 34.38 2.07 -22.81
N SER A 11 34.63 2.25 -21.51
CA SER A 11 34.40 1.13 -20.57
C SER A 11 34.08 1.54 -19.11
N SER A 12 33.71 2.80 -18.85
CA SER A 12 33.40 3.20 -17.46
C SER A 12 31.89 3.31 -17.13
N TRP A 13 31.01 3.04 -18.11
CA TRP A 13 29.55 3.11 -17.90
C TRP A 13 28.89 1.73 -17.80
N ALA A 14 29.54 0.67 -18.26
CA ALA A 14 29.03 -0.70 -18.17
C ALA A 14 29.18 -1.31 -16.76
N SER A 15 30.11 -0.81 -15.95
CA SER A 15 30.36 -1.34 -14.60
C SER A 15 29.46 -0.75 -13.51
N LEU A 16 28.62 0.23 -13.83
CA LEU A 16 27.62 0.79 -12.91
C LEU A 16 26.27 0.07 -13.01
N SER A 17 25.96 -0.56 -14.17
CA SER A 17 24.71 -1.30 -14.35
C SER A 17 24.70 -2.66 -13.64
N ASP A 18 25.85 -3.30 -13.46
CA ASP A 18 25.93 -4.61 -12.81
C ASP A 18 25.84 -4.50 -11.26
N ARG A 19 26.26 -3.37 -10.68
CA ARG A 19 26.09 -3.13 -9.23
C ARG A 19 24.66 -2.88 -8.84
N ASP A 20 23.91 -2.22 -9.70
CA ASP A 20 22.49 -1.92 -9.47
C ASP A 20 21.63 -3.19 -9.67
N GLN A 21 22.07 -4.18 -10.45
CA GLN A 21 21.33 -5.43 -10.65
C GLN A 21 21.42 -6.38 -9.45
N ASP A 22 22.60 -6.55 -8.84
CA ASP A 22 22.77 -7.43 -7.68
C ASP A 22 22.11 -6.86 -6.39
N GLU A 23 22.05 -5.53 -6.22
CA GLU A 23 21.27 -4.89 -5.17
C GLU A 23 19.76 -4.96 -5.48
N PHE A 24 19.37 -4.83 -6.75
CA PHE A 24 17.99 -4.96 -7.21
C PHE A 24 17.45 -6.38 -7.02
N ASP A 25 18.25 -7.42 -7.37
CA ASP A 25 17.86 -8.82 -7.18
C ASP A 25 17.70 -9.18 -5.68
N ALA A 26 18.48 -8.56 -4.79
CA ALA A 26 18.33 -8.78 -3.35
C ALA A 26 17.12 -8.07 -2.75
N GLU A 27 16.73 -6.89 -3.26
CA GLU A 27 15.51 -6.20 -2.87
C GLU A 27 14.27 -6.84 -3.52
N GLU A 28 14.34 -7.31 -4.78
CA GLU A 28 13.29 -8.10 -5.41
C GLU A 28 13.05 -9.42 -4.69
N ASP A 29 14.08 -10.13 -4.23
CA ASP A 29 13.95 -11.34 -3.41
C ASP A 29 13.23 -11.05 -2.07
N ILE A 30 13.49 -9.90 -1.44
CA ILE A 30 12.84 -9.49 -0.20
C ILE A 30 11.37 -9.10 -0.44
N GLU A 31 11.10 -8.36 -1.52
CA GLU A 31 9.73 -8.03 -1.93
C GLU A 31 8.96 -9.28 -2.39
N GLU A 32 9.57 -10.19 -3.14
CA GLU A 32 8.97 -11.44 -3.56
C GLU A 32 8.70 -12.37 -2.37
N GLU A 33 9.59 -12.47 -1.38
CA GLU A 33 9.33 -13.26 -0.18
C GLU A 33 8.29 -12.61 0.74
N ALA A 34 8.28 -11.28 0.88
CA ALA A 34 7.21 -10.58 1.56
C ALA A 34 5.87 -10.80 0.83
N LYS A 35 5.88 -10.78 -0.49
CA LYS A 35 4.75 -11.09 -1.35
C LYS A 35 4.34 -12.57 -1.22
N LYS A 36 5.29 -13.51 -1.18
CA LYS A 36 5.04 -14.93 -0.89
C LYS A 36 4.48 -15.13 0.52
N LEU A 37 4.95 -14.40 1.52
CA LEU A 37 4.43 -14.47 2.89
C LEU A 37 3.01 -13.87 2.98
N MET A 38 2.76 -12.78 2.25
CA MET A 38 1.42 -12.20 2.12
C MET A 38 0.46 -13.15 1.38
N THR A 39 0.91 -13.84 0.35
CA THR A 39 0.10 -14.82 -0.39
C THR A 39 -0.03 -16.17 0.33
N SER A 40 0.90 -16.51 1.24
CA SER A 40 0.85 -17.75 2.01
C SER A 40 -0.23 -17.77 3.10
N ASN A 41 -0.71 -16.61 3.53
CA ASN A 41 -1.73 -16.48 4.56
C ASN A 41 -3.09 -16.19 3.91
N ARG A 42 -3.83 -17.24 3.58
CA ARG A 42 -5.17 -17.14 2.99
C ARG A 42 -6.19 -16.65 4.02
N ASP A 43 -7.07 -15.75 3.58
CA ASP A 43 -8.24 -15.30 4.32
C ASP A 43 -9.50 -15.94 3.76
N ALA A 44 -10.41 -16.35 4.62
CA ALA A 44 -11.69 -16.90 4.22
C ALA A 44 -12.83 -16.13 4.88
N VAL A 45 -13.74 -15.63 4.08
CA VAL A 45 -14.89 -14.84 4.53
C VAL A 45 -16.18 -15.45 3.99
N ILE A 46 -17.14 -15.70 4.88
CA ILE A 46 -18.50 -16.11 4.50
C ILE A 46 -19.43 -14.95 4.83
N PHE A 47 -20.10 -14.41 3.82
CA PHE A 47 -21.20 -13.48 3.99
C PHE A 47 -22.46 -14.26 4.31
N VAL A 48 -23.04 -14.04 5.49
CA VAL A 48 -24.34 -14.55 5.91
C VAL A 48 -25.31 -13.38 5.87
N ILE A 49 -26.23 -13.43 4.91
CA ILE A 49 -27.17 -12.34 4.64
C ILE A 49 -28.58 -12.78 5.00
N ASP A 50 -29.23 -12.01 5.85
CA ASP A 50 -30.61 -12.25 6.26
C ASP A 50 -31.56 -11.89 5.12
N ALA A 51 -32.37 -12.87 4.70
CA ALA A 51 -33.37 -12.74 3.64
C ALA A 51 -34.81 -12.71 4.16
N SER A 52 -35.00 -12.35 5.43
CA SER A 52 -36.32 -12.17 6.03
C SER A 52 -37.12 -11.08 5.33
N SER A 53 -38.44 -11.11 5.45
CA SER A 53 -39.34 -10.13 4.80
C SER A 53 -39.05 -8.69 5.23
N SER A 54 -38.51 -8.46 6.43
CA SER A 54 -38.10 -7.14 6.90
C SER A 54 -36.93 -6.59 6.08
N MET A 55 -35.93 -7.42 5.76
CA MET A 55 -34.78 -7.05 4.96
C MET A 55 -35.12 -6.79 3.49
N LEU A 56 -36.18 -7.40 2.98
CA LEU A 56 -36.65 -7.22 1.60
C LEU A 56 -37.56 -6.00 1.41
N ARG A 57 -38.06 -5.40 2.50
CA ARG A 57 -38.88 -4.19 2.43
C ARG A 57 -38.06 -2.98 2.03
N ALA A 58 -38.64 -2.15 1.16
CA ALA A 58 -38.04 -0.89 0.75
C ALA A 58 -38.25 0.20 1.82
N TYR A 59 -37.17 0.79 2.27
CA TYR A 59 -37.17 1.92 3.18
C TYR A 59 -36.80 3.22 2.45
N LYS A 60 -37.46 4.31 2.81
CA LYS A 60 -37.12 5.65 2.30
C LYS A 60 -36.14 6.30 3.26
N SER A 61 -34.88 6.50 2.80
CA SER A 61 -33.86 7.27 3.49
C SER A 61 -33.42 8.42 2.59
N ASP A 62 -33.42 9.66 3.11
CA ASP A 62 -32.88 10.88 2.50
C ASP A 62 -33.01 11.00 0.95
N ASN A 63 -34.25 10.81 0.42
CA ASN A 63 -34.58 10.83 -1.02
C ASN A 63 -34.18 9.60 -1.86
N LYS A 64 -33.67 8.53 -1.27
CA LYS A 64 -33.45 7.24 -1.96
C LYS A 64 -34.34 6.17 -1.35
N THR A 65 -34.84 5.28 -2.20
CA THR A 65 -35.54 4.07 -1.76
C THR A 65 -34.52 2.96 -1.77
N GLU A 66 -34.20 2.41 -0.59
CA GLU A 66 -33.17 1.39 -0.42
C GLU A 66 -33.80 0.11 0.15
N ILE A 67 -33.37 -1.02 -0.36
CA ILE A 67 -33.74 -2.36 0.11
C ILE A 67 -32.52 -2.92 0.83
N PRO A 68 -32.56 -3.13 2.17
CA PRO A 68 -31.43 -3.59 2.96
C PRO A 68 -30.74 -4.84 2.41
N PHE A 69 -31.52 -5.80 2.00
CA PHE A 69 -31.04 -7.04 1.40
C PHE A 69 -30.20 -6.83 0.13
N ARG A 70 -30.67 -5.98 -0.79
CA ARG A 70 -29.91 -5.67 -2.01
C ARG A 70 -28.60 -4.96 -1.71
N SER A 71 -28.62 -4.09 -0.72
CA SER A 71 -27.41 -3.38 -0.31
C SER A 71 -26.41 -4.32 0.37
N ALA A 72 -26.86 -5.32 1.13
CA ALA A 72 -26.00 -6.35 1.70
C ALA A 72 -25.35 -7.19 0.60
N ILE A 73 -26.10 -7.58 -0.44
CA ILE A 73 -25.55 -8.31 -1.60
C ILE A 73 -24.57 -7.42 -2.37
N GLN A 74 -24.88 -6.15 -2.55
CA GLN A 74 -23.96 -5.21 -3.19
C GLN A 74 -22.64 -5.13 -2.43
N CYS A 75 -22.67 -5.09 -1.09
CA CYS A 75 -21.44 -5.13 -0.29
C CYS A 75 -20.63 -6.41 -0.56
N ALA A 76 -21.27 -7.57 -0.62
CA ALA A 76 -20.59 -8.82 -0.93
C ALA A 76 -19.99 -8.82 -2.34
N SER A 77 -20.71 -8.26 -3.33
CA SER A 77 -20.22 -8.08 -4.71
C SER A 77 -19.02 -7.14 -4.79
N GLU A 78 -19.04 -6.02 -4.05
CA GLU A 78 -17.94 -5.06 -4.01
C GLU A 78 -16.70 -5.65 -3.34
N VAL A 79 -16.87 -6.41 -2.25
CA VAL A 79 -15.76 -7.13 -1.59
C VAL A 79 -15.17 -8.18 -2.54
N MET A 80 -15.98 -8.97 -3.21
CA MET A 80 -15.48 -9.93 -4.21
C MET A 80 -14.72 -9.21 -5.33
N THR A 81 -15.25 -8.10 -5.83
CA THR A 81 -14.60 -7.28 -6.87
C THR A 81 -13.28 -6.69 -6.37
N SER A 82 -13.24 -6.20 -5.13
CA SER A 82 -12.02 -5.70 -4.50
C SER A 82 -10.95 -6.79 -4.39
N LYS A 83 -11.35 -8.03 -4.01
CA LYS A 83 -10.44 -9.18 -3.95
C LYS A 83 -9.95 -9.63 -5.33
N LEU A 84 -10.75 -9.50 -6.38
CA LEU A 84 -10.31 -9.73 -7.76
C LEU A 84 -9.29 -8.70 -8.25
N ILE A 85 -9.41 -7.46 -7.78
CA ILE A 85 -8.49 -6.35 -8.09
C ILE A 85 -7.21 -6.44 -7.26
N SER A 86 -7.33 -6.87 -6.00
CA SER A 86 -6.17 -7.11 -5.16
C SER A 86 -5.53 -8.43 -5.60
N ASP A 87 -4.23 -8.46 -5.82
CA ASP A 87 -3.44 -9.64 -6.27
C ASP A 87 -3.52 -10.83 -5.27
N THR A 88 -4.51 -10.81 -4.37
CA THR A 88 -4.82 -11.85 -3.38
C THR A 88 -5.77 -12.91 -3.95
N THR A 89 -5.40 -13.47 -5.11
CA THR A 89 -6.18 -14.54 -5.78
C THR A 89 -6.34 -15.82 -4.95
N THR A 90 -5.77 -15.85 -3.76
CA THR A 90 -5.79 -16.99 -2.84
C THR A 90 -6.86 -16.91 -1.77
N ASP A 91 -7.47 -15.74 -1.56
CA ASP A 91 -8.52 -15.56 -0.56
C ASP A 91 -9.81 -16.25 -1.01
N LEU A 92 -10.60 -16.72 -0.03
CA LEU A 92 -11.83 -17.45 -0.28
C LEU A 92 -13.04 -16.61 0.17
N VAL A 93 -14.08 -16.61 -0.65
CA VAL A 93 -15.34 -15.92 -0.32
C VAL A 93 -16.52 -16.87 -0.56
N GLY A 94 -17.41 -16.95 0.43
CA GLY A 94 -18.68 -17.64 0.34
C GLY A 94 -19.84 -16.69 0.59
N VAL A 95 -21.03 -17.02 0.06
CA VAL A 95 -22.28 -16.29 0.31
C VAL A 95 -23.38 -17.28 0.70
N VAL A 96 -24.00 -17.03 1.83
CA VAL A 96 -25.07 -17.85 2.41
C VAL A 96 -26.25 -16.92 2.73
N PHE A 97 -27.44 -17.30 2.29
CA PHE A 97 -28.68 -16.64 2.68
C PHE A 97 -29.32 -17.42 3.83
N MET A 98 -29.84 -16.72 4.82
CA MET A 98 -30.64 -17.27 5.91
C MET A 98 -32.05 -16.69 5.87
N GLY A 99 -33.05 -17.48 6.30
CA GLY A 99 -34.45 -17.08 6.23
C GLY A 99 -35.05 -17.22 4.82
N THR A 100 -34.56 -18.14 4.03
CA THR A 100 -35.07 -18.45 2.69
C THR A 100 -36.13 -19.56 2.74
N GLN A 101 -37.10 -19.53 1.81
CA GLN A 101 -38.10 -20.60 1.69
C GLN A 101 -37.48 -21.88 1.11
N LYS A 102 -36.60 -21.72 0.11
CA LYS A 102 -35.84 -22.82 -0.46
C LYS A 102 -34.54 -23.05 0.32
N SER A 103 -34.10 -24.28 0.39
CA SER A 103 -32.88 -24.70 1.08
C SER A 103 -31.93 -25.36 0.10
N SER A 104 -30.65 -24.96 0.14
CA SER A 104 -29.58 -25.57 -0.63
C SER A 104 -28.31 -25.62 0.20
N ASN A 105 -28.09 -26.71 0.91
CA ASN A 105 -26.88 -26.93 1.72
C ASN A 105 -26.63 -28.43 1.91
N THR A 106 -25.38 -28.79 2.17
CA THR A 106 -24.97 -30.20 2.32
C THR A 106 -25.53 -30.87 3.56
N LEU A 107 -25.89 -30.11 4.60
CA LEU A 107 -26.44 -30.62 5.86
C LEU A 107 -27.97 -30.74 5.83
N GLN A 108 -28.60 -30.43 4.69
CA GLN A 108 -30.07 -30.46 4.51
C GLN A 108 -30.82 -29.64 5.58
N LYS A 109 -30.23 -28.49 5.97
CA LYS A 109 -30.86 -27.57 6.93
C LYS A 109 -31.88 -26.69 6.22
N GLU A 110 -33.09 -26.60 6.80
CA GLU A 110 -34.16 -25.76 6.28
C GLU A 110 -33.84 -24.27 6.43
N HIS A 111 -34.35 -23.43 5.55
CA HIS A 111 -34.21 -21.97 5.55
C HIS A 111 -32.76 -21.47 5.41
N VAL A 112 -31.83 -22.32 4.98
CA VAL A 112 -30.44 -21.95 4.72
C VAL A 112 -30.09 -22.27 3.28
N TYR A 113 -29.74 -21.26 2.52
CA TYR A 113 -29.35 -21.38 1.11
C TYR A 113 -27.89 -20.96 0.90
N VAL A 114 -27.04 -21.90 0.53
CA VAL A 114 -25.66 -21.63 0.13
C VAL A 114 -25.67 -21.22 -1.34
N LEU A 115 -25.59 -19.92 -1.60
CA LEU A 115 -25.49 -19.39 -2.95
C LEU A 115 -24.11 -19.66 -3.54
N HIS A 116 -23.08 -19.24 -2.83
CA HIS A 116 -21.70 -19.52 -3.20
C HIS A 116 -21.00 -20.30 -2.08
N SER A 117 -20.50 -21.47 -2.41
CA SER A 117 -19.58 -22.20 -1.52
C SER A 117 -18.29 -21.42 -1.31
N LEU A 118 -17.57 -21.72 -0.25
CA LEU A 118 -16.29 -21.08 0.06
C LEU A 118 -15.24 -21.45 -1.00
N ASP A 119 -14.89 -20.51 -1.87
CA ASP A 119 -13.95 -20.69 -2.97
C ASP A 119 -13.35 -19.35 -3.40
N SER A 120 -12.37 -19.37 -4.28
CA SER A 120 -11.77 -18.15 -4.84
C SER A 120 -12.84 -17.32 -5.57
N PRO A 121 -12.88 -15.99 -5.35
CA PRO A 121 -13.80 -15.12 -6.08
C PRO A 121 -13.57 -15.21 -7.58
N ASP A 122 -14.65 -15.27 -8.35
CA ASP A 122 -14.62 -15.24 -9.81
C ASP A 122 -15.68 -14.28 -10.38
N ILE A 123 -15.55 -13.97 -11.66
CA ILE A 123 -16.42 -13.00 -12.34
C ILE A 123 -17.86 -13.52 -12.44
N GLN A 124 -18.07 -14.83 -12.57
CA GLN A 124 -19.41 -15.41 -12.69
C GLN A 124 -20.21 -15.20 -11.42
N ARG A 125 -19.58 -15.42 -10.26
CA ARG A 125 -20.18 -15.17 -8.95
C ARG A 125 -20.53 -13.70 -8.75
N VAL A 126 -19.66 -12.79 -9.19
CA VAL A 126 -19.94 -11.34 -9.14
C VAL A 126 -21.09 -10.96 -10.07
N LYS A 127 -21.16 -11.56 -11.27
CA LYS A 127 -22.29 -11.34 -12.21
C LYS A 127 -23.60 -11.82 -11.58
N GLU A 128 -23.62 -13.01 -10.95
CA GLU A 128 -24.82 -13.56 -10.31
C GLU A 128 -25.32 -12.66 -9.17
N LEU A 129 -24.41 -12.17 -8.29
CA LEU A 129 -24.79 -11.19 -7.26
C LEU A 129 -25.35 -9.90 -7.87
N ASN A 130 -24.73 -9.39 -8.93
CA ASN A 130 -25.21 -8.19 -9.60
C ASN A 130 -26.58 -8.37 -10.27
N TYR A 131 -26.90 -9.56 -10.80
CA TYR A 131 -28.21 -9.89 -11.35
C TYR A 131 -29.31 -9.92 -10.27
N ILE A 132 -28.97 -10.35 -9.06
CA ILE A 132 -29.89 -10.27 -7.92
C ILE A 132 -30.08 -8.80 -7.49
N VAL A 133 -29.03 -7.99 -7.47
CA VAL A 133 -29.11 -6.55 -7.13
C VAL A 133 -29.92 -5.76 -8.16
N SER A 134 -29.71 -6.03 -9.46
CA SER A 134 -30.44 -5.35 -10.55
C SER A 134 -31.92 -5.78 -10.62
N GLY A 135 -32.24 -6.94 -10.05
CA GLY A 135 -33.58 -7.52 -10.13
C GLY A 135 -33.84 -8.30 -11.43
N GLU A 136 -32.80 -8.64 -12.17
CA GLU A 136 -32.88 -9.57 -13.31
C GLU A 136 -33.20 -10.99 -12.82
N ILE A 137 -32.69 -11.36 -11.64
CA ILE A 137 -33.12 -12.56 -10.92
C ILE A 137 -34.16 -12.13 -9.89
N ASP A 138 -35.37 -12.65 -10.03
CA ASP A 138 -36.44 -12.42 -9.08
C ASP A 138 -36.21 -13.28 -7.83
N PHE A 139 -35.83 -12.62 -6.73
CA PHE A 139 -35.46 -13.28 -5.49
C PHE A 139 -36.63 -14.11 -4.91
N ASP A 140 -37.85 -13.58 -4.95
CA ASP A 140 -39.03 -14.26 -4.35
C ASP A 140 -39.38 -15.55 -5.10
N ASN A 141 -39.25 -15.59 -6.42
CA ASN A 141 -39.49 -16.77 -7.21
C ASN A 141 -38.35 -17.81 -7.11
N GLU A 142 -37.09 -17.33 -7.07
CA GLU A 142 -35.93 -18.22 -7.11
C GLU A 142 -35.58 -18.80 -5.73
N TYR A 143 -35.61 -17.97 -4.70
CA TYR A 143 -35.18 -18.36 -3.34
C TYR A 143 -36.34 -18.33 -2.33
N GLY A 144 -37.20 -17.32 -2.43
CA GLY A 144 -38.29 -17.03 -1.52
C GLY A 144 -37.81 -16.52 -0.17
N SER A 145 -38.65 -15.78 0.51
CA SER A 145 -38.43 -15.37 1.90
C SER A 145 -39.36 -16.13 2.84
N THR A 146 -38.95 -16.32 4.09
CA THR A 146 -39.81 -16.83 5.14
C THR A 146 -39.73 -15.95 6.38
N ASP A 147 -40.90 -15.80 7.03
CA ASP A 147 -41.01 -15.17 8.36
C ASP A 147 -41.15 -16.23 9.47
N ASP A 148 -41.07 -17.51 9.11
CA ASP A 148 -41.07 -18.59 10.08
C ASP A 148 -39.81 -18.54 10.95
N GLU A 149 -39.94 -18.91 12.22
CA GLU A 149 -38.79 -19.01 13.13
C GLU A 149 -37.86 -20.14 12.67
N TYR A 150 -36.63 -19.83 12.29
CA TYR A 150 -35.62 -20.81 11.89
C TYR A 150 -34.41 -20.76 12.84
N PRO A 151 -33.72 -21.90 13.07
CA PRO A 151 -32.61 -21.95 14.01
C PRO A 151 -31.36 -21.31 13.42
N ILE A 152 -30.96 -20.14 13.94
CA ILE A 152 -29.71 -19.48 13.52
C ILE A 152 -28.47 -20.33 13.83
N GLY A 153 -28.55 -21.23 14.82
CA GLY A 153 -27.52 -22.19 15.11
C GLY A 153 -27.26 -23.17 13.95
N ASP A 154 -28.24 -23.46 13.11
CA ASP A 154 -28.08 -24.28 11.93
C ASP A 154 -27.33 -23.55 10.83
N VAL A 155 -27.50 -22.21 10.73
CA VAL A 155 -26.70 -21.36 9.83
C VAL A 155 -25.24 -21.42 10.24
N PHE A 156 -24.94 -21.29 11.53
CA PHE A 156 -23.58 -21.39 12.07
C PHE A 156 -22.97 -22.78 11.80
N TRP A 157 -23.77 -23.85 11.90
CA TRP A 157 -23.30 -25.18 11.60
C TRP A 157 -22.95 -25.36 10.10
N VAL A 158 -23.80 -24.86 9.20
CA VAL A 158 -23.50 -24.85 7.75
C VAL A 158 -22.22 -24.08 7.45
N CYS A 159 -22.02 -22.88 8.07
CA CYS A 159 -20.78 -22.12 7.92
C CYS A 159 -19.56 -22.90 8.43
N SER A 160 -19.66 -23.58 9.59
CA SER A 160 -18.60 -24.43 10.13
C SER A 160 -18.22 -25.52 9.14
N GLU A 161 -19.21 -26.17 8.53
CA GLU A 161 -19.00 -27.22 7.55
C GLU A 161 -18.30 -26.69 6.28
N LEU A 162 -18.69 -25.51 5.79
CA LEU A 162 -18.03 -24.88 4.65
C LEU A 162 -16.55 -24.60 4.93
N PHE A 163 -16.20 -24.12 6.13
CA PHE A 163 -14.80 -23.92 6.52
C PHE A 163 -14.04 -25.24 6.70
N ASN A 164 -14.69 -26.29 7.17
CA ASN A 164 -14.06 -27.57 7.40
C ASN A 164 -13.78 -28.36 6.11
N LYS A 165 -14.51 -28.09 5.03
CA LYS A 165 -14.22 -28.64 3.70
C LYS A 165 -12.89 -28.14 3.17
N GLU A 166 -12.50 -26.93 3.55
CA GLU A 166 -11.23 -26.32 3.19
C GLU A 166 -10.12 -26.74 4.17
N THR A 167 -9.43 -27.83 3.86
CA THR A 167 -8.34 -28.40 4.67
C THR A 167 -6.98 -27.72 4.47
N SER A 168 -6.92 -26.60 3.75
CA SER A 168 -5.66 -25.92 3.45
C SER A 168 -4.96 -25.38 4.70
N LYS A 169 -3.74 -25.86 4.97
CA LYS A 169 -2.89 -25.38 6.08
C LYS A 169 -2.52 -23.90 5.96
N THR A 170 -2.74 -23.29 4.81
CA THR A 170 -2.47 -21.87 4.55
C THR A 170 -3.59 -20.95 5.00
N LEU A 171 -4.77 -21.50 5.34
CA LEU A 171 -5.91 -20.74 5.81
C LEU A 171 -5.71 -20.32 7.27
N LYS A 172 -5.40 -19.03 7.51
CA LYS A 172 -5.11 -18.52 8.84
C LYS A 172 -6.22 -17.71 9.47
N THR A 173 -7.02 -17.03 8.66
CA THR A 173 -8.14 -16.23 9.14
C THR A 173 -9.44 -16.78 8.58
N LYS A 174 -10.40 -17.03 9.46
CA LYS A 174 -11.75 -17.52 9.13
C LYS A 174 -12.75 -16.56 9.74
N ARG A 175 -13.58 -15.94 8.90
CA ARG A 175 -14.51 -14.91 9.36
C ARG A 175 -15.89 -15.11 8.77
N ILE A 176 -16.92 -14.84 9.58
CA ILE A 176 -18.32 -14.78 9.17
C ILE A 176 -18.76 -13.32 9.28
N PHE A 177 -19.26 -12.77 8.18
CA PHE A 177 -19.86 -11.44 8.12
C PHE A 177 -21.37 -11.63 8.14
N LEU A 178 -21.96 -11.46 9.31
CA LEU A 178 -23.40 -11.62 9.54
C LEU A 178 -24.11 -10.27 9.37
N ILE A 179 -24.99 -10.17 8.39
CA ILE A 179 -25.75 -8.94 8.07
C ILE A 179 -27.22 -9.21 8.33
N THR A 180 -27.81 -8.57 9.33
CA THR A 180 -29.20 -8.77 9.75
C THR A 180 -29.80 -7.53 10.41
N ASP A 181 -31.11 -7.41 10.38
CA ASP A 181 -31.90 -6.41 11.10
C ASP A 181 -32.66 -7.00 12.31
N GLN A 182 -32.47 -8.30 12.59
CA GLN A 182 -33.11 -8.98 13.72
C GLN A 182 -32.17 -8.99 14.94
N ASP A 183 -32.57 -8.29 15.99
CA ASP A 183 -31.81 -8.19 17.24
C ASP A 183 -32.00 -9.37 18.18
N ASN A 184 -33.15 -10.07 18.12
CA ASN A 184 -33.44 -11.24 18.92
C ASN A 184 -34.18 -12.32 18.10
N PRO A 185 -33.47 -13.15 17.32
CA PRO A 185 -34.10 -14.13 16.43
C PRO A 185 -34.83 -15.24 17.18
N HIS A 186 -34.57 -15.45 18.48
CA HIS A 186 -35.15 -16.56 19.29
C HIS A 186 -35.78 -16.07 20.58
N ALA A 187 -36.47 -14.93 20.55
CA ALA A 187 -37.13 -14.35 21.73
C ALA A 187 -38.15 -15.31 22.36
N SER A 188 -38.79 -16.14 21.56
CA SER A 188 -39.88 -17.08 21.99
C SER A 188 -39.41 -18.47 22.34
N ASN A 189 -38.16 -18.88 21.96
CA ASN A 189 -37.70 -20.25 22.05
C ASN A 189 -36.32 -20.40 22.70
N SER A 190 -36.32 -20.68 24.02
CA SER A 190 -35.08 -20.81 24.81
C SER A 190 -34.18 -21.97 24.35
N VAL A 191 -34.73 -23.03 23.71
CA VAL A 191 -33.93 -24.14 23.20
C VAL A 191 -33.16 -23.72 21.97
N LEU A 192 -33.77 -23.02 21.04
CA LEU A 192 -33.09 -22.50 19.86
C LEU A 192 -32.05 -21.45 20.26
N TYR A 193 -32.37 -20.58 21.24
CA TYR A 193 -31.45 -19.61 21.82
C TYR A 193 -30.19 -20.29 22.37
N SER A 194 -30.33 -21.29 23.26
CA SER A 194 -29.18 -21.97 23.85
C SER A 194 -28.36 -22.76 22.82
N THR A 195 -29.04 -23.35 21.81
CA THR A 195 -28.35 -24.04 20.70
C THR A 195 -27.53 -23.08 19.86
N ALA A 196 -28.06 -21.91 19.57
CA ALA A 196 -27.34 -20.89 18.80
C ALA A 196 -26.07 -20.40 19.51
N ILE A 197 -26.16 -20.16 20.84
CA ILE A 197 -24.99 -19.76 21.66
C ILE A 197 -23.95 -20.87 21.67
N THR A 198 -24.36 -22.14 21.85
CA THR A 198 -23.44 -23.26 21.85
C THR A 198 -22.71 -23.37 20.50
N ARG A 199 -23.43 -23.29 19.39
CA ARG A 199 -22.84 -23.32 18.04
C ARG A 199 -21.91 -22.14 17.77
N ALA A 200 -22.25 -20.94 18.23
CA ALA A 200 -21.36 -19.78 18.09
C ALA A 200 -20.07 -19.94 18.90
N ARG A 201 -20.16 -20.55 20.09
CA ARG A 201 -18.98 -20.89 20.90
C ARG A 201 -18.10 -21.92 20.20
N ASP A 202 -18.69 -22.97 19.64
CA ASP A 202 -17.97 -24.00 18.84
C ASP A 202 -17.20 -23.34 17.68
N LEU A 203 -17.80 -22.32 17.00
CA LEU A 203 -17.12 -21.56 15.94
C LEU A 203 -15.91 -20.79 16.49
N THR A 204 -16.08 -20.10 17.62
CA THR A 204 -15.01 -19.32 18.25
C THR A 204 -13.86 -20.23 18.70
N GLU A 205 -14.15 -21.37 19.30
CA GLU A 205 -13.15 -22.39 19.68
C GLU A 205 -12.42 -22.96 18.45
N SER A 206 -13.09 -23.04 17.29
CA SER A 206 -12.49 -23.43 16.02
C SER A 206 -11.71 -22.28 15.33
N GLY A 207 -11.55 -21.13 15.98
CA GLY A 207 -10.84 -19.96 15.45
C GLY A 207 -11.60 -19.21 14.36
N ILE A 208 -12.93 -19.36 14.29
CA ILE A 208 -13.80 -18.65 13.34
C ILE A 208 -14.39 -17.42 14.05
N GLN A 209 -14.12 -16.23 13.52
CA GLN A 209 -14.61 -14.96 14.06
C GLN A 209 -15.95 -14.58 13.45
N ILE A 210 -16.92 -14.22 14.30
CA ILE A 210 -18.21 -13.70 13.86
C ILE A 210 -18.19 -12.18 13.96
N ASN A 211 -18.38 -11.50 12.84
CA ASN A 211 -18.51 -10.05 12.75
C ASN A 211 -19.95 -9.70 12.39
N LEU A 212 -20.65 -9.07 13.30
CA LEU A 212 -22.02 -8.62 13.10
C LEU A 212 -22.05 -7.25 12.42
N PHE A 213 -22.87 -7.12 11.40
CA PHE A 213 -23.24 -5.88 10.74
C PHE A 213 -24.78 -5.70 10.92
N SER A 214 -25.14 -5.05 12.02
CA SER A 214 -26.54 -4.85 12.38
C SER A 214 -27.15 -3.70 11.61
N LEU A 215 -28.41 -3.88 11.18
CA LEU A 215 -29.20 -2.87 10.51
C LEU A 215 -30.36 -2.46 11.40
N ASN A 216 -30.57 -1.16 11.59
CA ASN A 216 -31.72 -0.67 12.36
C ASN A 216 -32.99 -0.71 11.52
N LYS A 217 -34.08 -1.19 12.11
CA LYS A 217 -35.41 -0.98 11.57
C LYS A 217 -35.81 0.49 11.74
N PRO A 218 -36.65 1.05 10.86
CA PRO A 218 -37.07 2.45 10.96
C PRO A 218 -37.71 2.80 12.31
N ASP A 219 -38.45 1.85 12.86
CA ASP A 219 -39.27 2.06 14.06
C ASP A 219 -38.63 1.50 15.34
N HIS A 220 -37.54 0.71 15.19
CA HIS A 220 -36.88 0.04 16.33
C HIS A 220 -35.37 0.02 16.17
N PRO A 221 -34.61 0.68 17.08
CA PRO A 221 -33.16 0.58 17.07
C PRO A 221 -32.73 -0.85 17.43
N PHE A 222 -31.69 -1.33 16.78
CA PHE A 222 -31.15 -2.66 17.02
C PHE A 222 -30.55 -2.78 18.43
N ASP A 223 -31.05 -3.75 19.22
CA ASP A 223 -30.52 -4.01 20.55
C ASP A 223 -29.49 -5.16 20.49
N PHE A 224 -28.22 -4.81 20.53
CA PHE A 224 -27.10 -5.75 20.54
C PHE A 224 -27.11 -6.68 21.76
N ASN A 225 -27.57 -6.16 22.92
CA ASN A 225 -27.53 -6.92 24.18
C ASN A 225 -28.62 -7.98 24.27
N ALA A 226 -29.63 -7.96 23.41
CA ALA A 226 -30.73 -8.91 23.43
C ALA A 226 -30.30 -10.35 23.10
N PHE A 227 -29.28 -10.51 22.25
CA PHE A 227 -28.80 -11.84 21.80
C PHE A 227 -27.30 -11.86 21.47
N TYR A 228 -26.83 -10.91 20.69
CA TYR A 228 -25.48 -10.98 20.08
C TYR A 228 -24.33 -10.71 21.05
N SER A 229 -24.59 -10.09 22.18
CA SER A 229 -23.59 -9.88 23.24
C SER A 229 -23.05 -11.21 23.83
N GLU A 230 -23.86 -12.28 23.80
CA GLU A 230 -23.44 -13.60 24.29
C GLU A 230 -22.69 -14.43 23.22
N ILE A 231 -22.85 -14.07 21.95
CA ILE A 231 -22.26 -14.77 20.80
C ILE A 231 -20.91 -14.17 20.45
N ILE A 232 -20.81 -12.84 20.50
CA ILE A 232 -19.61 -12.11 20.10
C ILE A 232 -18.78 -11.86 21.35
N HIS A 233 -17.91 -12.81 21.68
CA HIS A 233 -16.91 -12.65 22.72
C HIS A 233 -15.74 -11.91 22.11
N SER A 234 -15.68 -10.59 22.28
CA SER A 234 -14.45 -9.85 22.01
C SER A 234 -13.72 -9.67 23.32
N ASP A 235 -12.45 -10.11 23.39
CA ASP A 235 -11.49 -9.66 24.42
C ASP A 235 -11.27 -8.14 24.35
N GLU A 236 -11.94 -7.47 23.42
CA GLU A 236 -11.98 -6.05 23.10
C GLU A 236 -13.34 -5.45 23.49
N LEU A 237 -13.84 -5.79 24.69
CA LEU A 237 -15.10 -5.25 25.24
C LEU A 237 -15.12 -3.71 25.35
N ASP A 238 -13.98 -3.05 25.18
CA ASP A 238 -13.87 -1.59 25.18
C ASP A 238 -14.14 -0.93 23.80
N GLU A 239 -14.30 -1.72 22.72
CA GLU A 239 -14.49 -1.23 21.36
C GLU A 239 -15.70 -1.86 20.65
N ILE A 240 -16.85 -1.97 21.31
CA ILE A 240 -18.10 -2.16 20.56
C ILE A 240 -18.43 -0.80 19.93
N PRO A 241 -18.21 -0.58 18.64
CA PRO A 241 -18.71 0.62 18.02
C PRO A 241 -20.23 0.58 18.19
N HIS A 242 -20.80 1.53 18.91
CA HIS A 242 -22.23 1.73 18.93
C HIS A 242 -22.65 2.00 17.48
N TYR A 243 -23.09 0.94 16.80
CA TYR A 243 -23.52 1.00 15.41
C TYR A 243 -24.77 1.87 15.32
N ASN A 244 -24.56 3.16 15.11
CA ASN A 244 -25.64 4.03 14.66
C ASN A 244 -25.94 3.67 13.19
N ALA A 245 -26.70 2.61 13.01
CA ALA A 245 -27.17 2.12 11.71
C ALA A 245 -28.11 3.14 10.98
N ARG A 246 -28.16 4.39 11.44
CA ARG A 246 -29.02 5.44 10.88
C ARG A 246 -28.45 6.21 9.71
N LYS A 247 -27.19 6.06 9.35
CA LYS A 247 -26.58 6.89 8.30
C LYS A 247 -25.91 6.03 7.26
N ASN A 248 -26.66 5.77 6.19
CA ASN A 248 -26.20 5.39 4.86
C ASN A 248 -25.50 4.02 4.71
N PHE A 249 -25.99 3.22 3.76
CA PHE A 249 -25.35 2.01 3.25
C PHE A 249 -23.89 2.22 2.82
N ASP A 250 -23.51 3.43 2.40
CA ASP A 250 -22.12 3.81 2.15
C ASP A 250 -21.25 3.62 3.41
N SER A 251 -21.82 3.78 4.62
CA SER A 251 -21.10 3.51 5.87
C SER A 251 -20.96 2.01 6.14
N LEU A 252 -21.95 1.18 5.75
CA LEU A 252 -21.88 -0.27 5.84
C LEU A 252 -20.78 -0.82 4.92
N ILE A 253 -20.75 -0.39 3.65
CA ILE A 253 -19.70 -0.73 2.69
C ILE A 253 -18.33 -0.35 3.25
N SER A 254 -18.18 0.89 3.73
CA SER A 254 -16.93 1.38 4.31
C SER A 254 -16.46 0.56 5.50
N GLN A 255 -17.39 0.11 6.37
CA GLN A 255 -17.09 -0.72 7.55
C GLN A 255 -16.69 -2.14 7.14
N ILE A 256 -17.41 -2.74 6.20
CA ILE A 256 -17.09 -4.07 5.67
C ILE A 256 -15.73 -4.03 5.00
N MET A 257 -15.46 -3.02 4.16
CA MET A 257 -14.17 -2.83 3.49
C MET A 257 -13.03 -2.58 4.48
N ALA A 258 -13.27 -1.84 5.57
CA ALA A 258 -12.26 -1.62 6.61
C ALA A 258 -11.91 -2.92 7.36
N LYS A 259 -12.90 -3.82 7.55
CA LYS A 259 -12.70 -5.13 8.18
C LYS A 259 -12.27 -6.22 7.21
N GLU A 260 -12.47 -6.03 5.90
CA GLU A 260 -12.13 -7.00 4.86
C GLU A 260 -10.64 -7.31 4.84
N SER A 261 -9.80 -6.28 4.92
CA SER A 261 -8.35 -6.42 4.80
C SER A 261 -7.72 -6.83 6.13
N PRO A 262 -7.47 -8.11 6.41
CA PRO A 262 -6.73 -8.48 7.60
C PRO A 262 -5.33 -7.90 7.49
N ARG A 263 -4.92 -7.14 8.49
CA ARG A 263 -3.55 -6.59 8.55
C ARG A 263 -2.58 -7.75 8.75
N ARG A 264 -1.91 -8.15 7.67
CA ARG A 264 -0.95 -9.26 7.70
C ARG A 264 0.38 -8.77 8.26
N SER A 265 0.89 -9.44 9.29
CA SER A 265 2.21 -9.13 9.82
C SER A 265 3.30 -9.62 8.87
N LEU A 266 4.27 -8.77 8.55
CA LEU A 266 5.44 -9.12 7.73
C LEU A 266 6.41 -10.03 8.48
N PHE A 267 6.54 -9.82 9.79
CA PHE A 267 7.41 -10.62 10.65
C PHE A 267 6.91 -10.59 12.11
N SER A 268 7.33 -11.61 12.88
CA SER A 268 7.22 -11.68 14.33
C SER A 268 8.62 -11.95 14.90
N ILE A 269 9.12 -11.04 15.74
CA ILE A 269 10.48 -11.07 16.27
C ILE A 269 10.51 -10.71 17.74
N PRO A 270 11.49 -11.23 18.50
CA PRO A 270 11.75 -10.76 19.86
C PRO A 270 12.29 -9.32 19.84
N PHE A 271 11.77 -8.49 20.71
CA PHE A 271 12.31 -7.17 21.02
C PHE A 271 13.00 -7.22 22.36
N ARG A 272 14.33 -7.21 22.35
CA ARG A 272 15.18 -7.24 23.54
C ARG A 272 15.41 -5.82 24.03
N LEU A 273 14.77 -5.52 25.15
CA LEU A 273 14.88 -4.20 25.79
C LEU A 273 16.13 -4.14 26.67
N PHE A 274 16.51 -5.28 27.27
CA PHE A 274 17.66 -5.38 28.14
C PHE A 274 18.13 -6.82 28.24
N GLY A 275 19.45 -7.03 28.43
CA GLY A 275 20.03 -8.35 28.64
C GLY A 275 20.44 -9.08 27.36
N GLY A 276 20.83 -10.32 27.49
CA GLY A 276 21.30 -11.21 26.40
C GLY A 276 22.70 -11.76 26.64
N ASP A 277 23.47 -11.22 27.59
CA ASP A 277 24.76 -11.75 27.99
C ASP A 277 24.61 -12.60 29.27
N GLU A 278 25.52 -13.57 29.45
CA GLU A 278 25.49 -14.47 30.61
C GLU A 278 25.47 -13.72 31.96
N GLY A 279 24.41 -13.97 32.74
CA GLY A 279 24.28 -13.40 34.10
C GLY A 279 23.55 -12.04 34.18
N ILE A 280 23.10 -11.46 33.08
CA ILE A 280 22.32 -10.23 33.06
C ILE A 280 20.83 -10.58 32.90
N PRO A 281 19.91 -9.99 33.73
CA PRO A 281 18.49 -10.21 33.58
C PRO A 281 18.03 -9.83 32.16
N GLU A 282 17.32 -10.72 31.49
CA GLU A 282 16.79 -10.48 30.17
C GLU A 282 15.37 -9.91 30.26
N LEU A 283 15.10 -8.81 29.54
CA LEU A 283 13.76 -8.28 29.34
C LEU A 283 13.45 -8.27 27.86
N THR A 284 12.69 -9.27 27.41
CA THR A 284 12.32 -9.48 26.01
C THR A 284 10.81 -9.51 25.88
N ILE A 285 10.28 -8.85 24.87
CA ILE A 285 8.87 -8.86 24.48
C ILE A 285 8.72 -9.29 23.03
N GLY A 286 7.58 -9.86 22.69
CA GLY A 286 7.21 -10.18 21.30
C GLY A 286 6.65 -8.97 20.58
N VAL A 287 7.10 -8.73 19.34
CA VAL A 287 6.52 -7.70 18.46
C VAL A 287 6.28 -8.24 17.06
N LYS A 288 5.20 -7.76 16.44
CA LYS A 288 4.85 -7.99 15.05
C LYS A 288 5.02 -6.70 14.27
N GLY A 289 5.58 -6.81 13.05
CA GLY A 289 5.73 -5.68 12.12
C GLY A 289 4.69 -5.71 11.02
N TYR A 290 4.11 -4.56 10.72
CA TYR A 290 3.08 -4.37 9.70
C TYR A 290 3.50 -3.26 8.75
N ALA A 291 3.29 -3.46 7.44
CA ALA A 291 3.39 -2.37 6.48
C ALA A 291 2.05 -1.64 6.41
N MET A 292 2.05 -0.36 6.80
CA MET A 292 0.86 0.48 6.73
C MET A 292 0.64 1.07 5.34
N ILE A 293 1.71 1.28 4.59
CA ILE A 293 1.72 1.83 3.24
C ILE A 293 2.54 0.90 2.37
N ILE A 294 1.94 0.39 1.30
CA ILE A 294 2.59 -0.47 0.30
C ILE A 294 2.23 0.08 -1.07
N GLU A 295 3.22 0.19 -1.94
CA GLU A 295 2.99 0.55 -3.33
C GLU A 295 2.16 -0.55 -4.03
N LYS A 296 0.97 -0.18 -4.53
CA LYS A 296 0.13 -1.09 -5.30
C LYS A 296 0.56 -1.04 -6.77
N LYS A 297 1.12 -2.16 -7.25
CA LYS A 297 1.55 -2.34 -8.64
C LYS A 297 0.49 -3.08 -9.44
N LYS A 298 0.53 -2.98 -10.77
CA LYS A 298 -0.30 -3.82 -11.66
C LYS A 298 0.08 -5.29 -11.49
N PRO A 299 -0.87 -6.23 -11.61
CA PRO A 299 -0.57 -7.65 -11.56
C PRO A 299 0.35 -8.05 -12.73
N THR A 300 1.25 -8.99 -12.47
CA THR A 300 2.16 -9.50 -13.49
C THR A 300 1.37 -10.27 -14.56
N PRO A 301 1.49 -9.93 -15.85
CA PRO A 301 0.76 -10.63 -16.91
C PRO A 301 1.21 -12.09 -17.01
N ARG A 302 0.26 -13.01 -17.11
CA ARG A 302 0.55 -14.42 -17.38
C ARG A 302 0.61 -14.64 -18.88
N MET A 303 1.64 -15.31 -19.35
CA MET A 303 1.78 -15.68 -20.76
C MET A 303 0.88 -16.87 -21.09
N ILE A 304 0.17 -16.80 -22.20
CA ILE A 304 -0.72 -17.85 -22.67
C ILE A 304 -0.36 -18.28 -24.10
N HIS A 305 -0.56 -19.56 -24.39
CA HIS A 305 -0.39 -20.10 -25.72
C HIS A 305 -1.70 -20.01 -26.50
N MET A 306 -1.71 -19.25 -27.61
CA MET A 306 -2.91 -18.93 -28.38
C MET A 306 -3.22 -19.89 -29.55
N ARG A 307 -2.33 -20.84 -29.88
CA ARG A 307 -2.47 -21.71 -31.05
C ARG A 307 -3.33 -22.96 -30.82
N SER A 308 -3.71 -23.26 -29.59
CA SER A 308 -4.58 -24.40 -29.26
C SER A 308 -6.03 -23.94 -29.08
N GLU A 309 -6.99 -24.82 -29.35
CA GLU A 309 -8.42 -24.57 -29.10
C GLU A 309 -8.69 -24.25 -27.61
N THR A 310 -7.85 -24.76 -26.72
CA THR A 310 -7.90 -24.46 -25.28
C THR A 310 -6.73 -23.56 -24.91
N THR A 311 -7.01 -22.49 -24.19
CA THR A 311 -6.00 -21.57 -23.66
C THR A 311 -5.11 -22.30 -22.67
N ARG A 312 -3.79 -22.37 -22.92
CA ARG A 312 -2.79 -23.00 -22.04
C ARG A 312 -1.84 -21.95 -21.51
N LEU A 313 -1.52 -22.04 -20.22
CA LEU A 313 -0.50 -21.19 -19.61
C LEU A 313 0.88 -21.60 -20.10
N ALA A 314 1.70 -20.60 -20.41
CA ALA A 314 3.12 -20.79 -20.72
C ALA A 314 3.95 -20.58 -19.45
N GLU A 315 4.86 -21.49 -19.18
CA GLU A 315 5.81 -21.40 -18.07
C GLU A 315 7.18 -20.97 -18.62
N SER A 316 7.80 -19.96 -18.00
CA SER A 316 9.16 -19.55 -18.31
C SER A 316 10.13 -20.26 -17.39
N ARG A 317 11.14 -20.94 -17.95
CA ARG A 317 12.21 -21.58 -17.20
C ARG A 317 13.56 -21.02 -17.64
N THR A 318 14.29 -20.44 -16.71
CA THR A 318 15.65 -19.96 -16.94
C THR A 318 16.62 -21.11 -16.74
N LYS A 319 17.50 -21.33 -17.72
CA LYS A 319 18.56 -22.33 -17.68
C LYS A 319 19.89 -21.64 -17.90
N TYR A 320 20.88 -22.00 -17.11
CA TYR A 320 22.25 -21.55 -17.31
C TYR A 320 23.01 -22.57 -18.13
N VAL A 321 23.68 -22.10 -19.17
CA VAL A 321 24.45 -22.94 -20.07
C VAL A 321 25.90 -22.43 -20.14
N CYS A 322 26.87 -23.31 -20.00
CA CYS A 322 28.28 -22.96 -20.17
C CYS A 322 28.54 -22.51 -21.62
N MET A 323 29.15 -21.34 -21.82
CA MET A 323 29.35 -20.78 -23.16
C MET A 323 30.35 -21.59 -23.98
N ASP A 324 31.33 -22.24 -23.33
CA ASP A 324 32.36 -22.99 -24.01
C ASP A 324 31.93 -24.42 -24.40
N THR A 325 31.19 -25.08 -23.51
CA THR A 325 30.81 -26.49 -23.66
C THR A 325 29.37 -26.70 -24.08
N THR A 326 28.52 -25.63 -24.05
CA THR A 326 27.08 -25.70 -24.26
C THR A 326 26.33 -26.66 -23.34
N GLN A 327 26.95 -27.09 -22.25
CA GLN A 327 26.34 -27.95 -21.24
C GLN A 327 25.45 -27.13 -20.33
N GLU A 328 24.30 -27.71 -19.92
CA GLU A 328 23.43 -27.15 -18.92
C GLU A 328 24.11 -27.23 -17.53
N LEU A 329 24.23 -26.10 -16.86
CA LEU A 329 24.86 -25.99 -15.55
C LEU A 329 23.82 -26.30 -14.46
N MET A 330 24.24 -27.11 -13.49
CA MET A 330 23.45 -27.33 -12.28
C MET A 330 23.61 -26.16 -11.32
N PRO A 331 22.64 -25.89 -10.44
CA PRO A 331 22.69 -24.79 -9.47
C PRO A 331 23.95 -24.79 -8.59
N ASP A 332 24.52 -25.99 -8.32
CA ASP A 332 25.72 -26.15 -7.51
C ASP A 332 27.02 -25.82 -8.27
N ASP A 333 26.96 -25.82 -9.61
CA ASP A 333 28.11 -25.46 -10.46
C ASP A 333 28.27 -23.93 -10.56
N ILE A 334 27.24 -23.17 -10.19
CA ILE A 334 27.19 -21.72 -10.31
C ILE A 334 27.69 -21.08 -9.02
N LYS A 335 28.71 -20.21 -9.17
CA LYS A 335 29.27 -19.42 -8.07
C LYS A 335 29.07 -17.94 -8.31
N TYR A 336 28.91 -17.19 -7.25
CA TYR A 336 28.90 -15.73 -7.28
C TYR A 336 30.33 -15.21 -7.38
N CYS A 337 30.62 -14.33 -8.33
CA CYS A 337 31.95 -13.80 -8.55
C CYS A 337 31.95 -12.28 -8.36
N TYR A 338 32.83 -11.80 -7.47
CA TYR A 338 33.05 -10.37 -7.25
C TYR A 338 34.45 -9.98 -7.73
N GLU A 339 34.57 -8.89 -8.47
CA GLU A 339 35.85 -8.35 -8.88
C GLU A 339 36.42 -7.39 -7.84
N TYR A 340 37.64 -7.68 -7.37
CA TYR A 340 38.37 -6.81 -6.46
C TYR A 340 39.80 -6.62 -6.93
N GLY A 341 40.17 -5.39 -7.31
CA GLY A 341 41.52 -5.07 -7.78
C GLY A 341 41.94 -5.79 -9.05
N GLY A 342 40.99 -6.24 -9.89
CA GLY A 342 41.24 -7.00 -11.12
C GLY A 342 41.29 -8.52 -10.94
N GLU A 343 41.15 -9.01 -9.71
CA GLU A 343 41.03 -10.45 -9.40
C GLU A 343 39.53 -10.82 -9.20
N LYS A 344 39.18 -12.00 -9.73
CA LYS A 344 37.82 -12.55 -9.61
C LYS A 344 37.77 -13.51 -8.43
N ILE A 345 37.03 -13.11 -7.39
CA ILE A 345 36.84 -13.88 -6.15
C ILE A 345 35.49 -14.57 -6.24
N ALA A 346 35.47 -15.89 -6.27
CA ALA A 346 34.27 -16.68 -6.42
C ALA A 346 33.80 -17.25 -5.08
N PHE A 347 32.52 -17.07 -4.76
CA PHE A 347 31.86 -17.58 -3.56
C PHE A 347 30.77 -18.58 -3.95
N THR A 348 30.62 -19.62 -3.18
CA THR A 348 29.47 -20.52 -3.23
C THR A 348 28.25 -19.85 -2.61
N LYS A 349 27.04 -20.31 -2.94
CA LYS A 349 25.80 -19.82 -2.33
C LYS A 349 25.79 -19.94 -0.81
N ALA A 350 26.40 -21.01 -0.27
CA ALA A 350 26.53 -21.23 1.18
C ALA A 350 27.45 -20.20 1.83
N GLU A 351 28.60 -19.91 1.22
CA GLU A 351 29.55 -18.90 1.72
C GLU A 351 28.93 -17.50 1.69
N VAL A 352 28.21 -17.13 0.63
CA VAL A 352 27.48 -15.84 0.57
C VAL A 352 26.42 -15.76 1.68
N SER A 353 25.68 -16.85 1.94
CA SER A 353 24.70 -16.91 3.02
C SER A 353 25.36 -16.75 4.41
N GLU A 354 26.54 -17.32 4.61
CA GLU A 354 27.30 -17.18 5.86
C GLU A 354 27.84 -15.76 6.06
N LEU A 355 28.34 -15.14 4.99
CA LEU A 355 28.77 -13.73 5.01
C LEU A 355 27.63 -12.75 5.36
N ARG A 356 26.39 -13.12 5.07
CA ARG A 356 25.19 -12.33 5.41
C ARG A 356 24.67 -12.59 6.85
N ARG A 357 25.31 -13.47 7.62
CA ARG A 357 24.86 -13.84 8.96
C ARG A 357 25.46 -12.91 10.02
N PHE A 358 24.70 -11.88 10.44
CA PHE A 358 25.13 -10.87 11.41
C PHE A 358 24.57 -11.08 12.81
N GLY A 359 24.00 -12.22 13.13
CA GLY A 359 23.48 -12.54 14.45
C GLY A 359 22.07 -13.14 14.42
N GLN A 360 21.47 -13.23 15.60
CA GLN A 360 20.13 -13.78 15.75
C GLN A 360 19.08 -12.74 15.36
N LYS A 361 18.00 -13.21 14.72
CA LYS A 361 16.84 -12.36 14.42
C LYS A 361 16.32 -11.68 15.68
N GLY A 362 15.94 -10.44 15.56
CA GLY A 362 15.40 -9.67 16.66
C GLY A 362 15.63 -8.18 16.53
N LEU A 363 14.97 -7.46 17.41
CA LEU A 363 15.11 -6.03 17.59
C LEU A 363 15.81 -5.79 18.93
N ASN A 364 16.95 -5.13 18.93
CA ASN A 364 17.74 -4.89 20.15
C ASN A 364 17.78 -3.40 20.45
N LEU A 365 17.36 -2.99 21.65
CA LEU A 365 17.39 -1.61 22.08
C LEU A 365 18.83 -1.17 22.36
N ILE A 366 19.25 -0.06 21.74
CA ILE A 366 20.55 0.56 22.00
C ILE A 366 20.39 1.69 23.03
N GLY A 367 19.35 2.52 22.89
CA GLY A 367 19.11 3.63 23.80
C GLY A 367 18.07 4.61 23.30
N PHE A 368 17.85 5.67 24.08
CA PHE A 368 16.82 6.68 23.79
C PHE A 368 17.44 8.03 23.42
N LYS A 369 16.83 8.72 22.47
CA LYS A 369 17.17 10.07 22.03
C LYS A 369 15.93 10.96 22.05
N PRO A 370 16.09 12.29 22.09
CA PRO A 370 14.96 13.20 21.84
C PRO A 370 14.38 12.99 20.43
N SER A 371 13.09 13.25 20.23
CA SER A 371 12.41 13.04 18.92
C SER A 371 13.05 13.81 17.77
N ASN A 372 13.67 14.98 18.04
CA ASN A 372 14.39 15.77 17.03
C ASN A 372 15.68 15.12 16.52
N ALA A 373 16.13 14.02 17.10
CA ALA A 373 17.30 13.27 16.61
C ALA A 373 16.99 12.48 15.35
N ALA A 374 15.73 12.06 15.15
CA ALA A 374 15.25 11.43 13.95
C ALA A 374 14.89 12.52 12.92
N LYS A 375 15.84 12.87 12.07
CA LYS A 375 15.61 13.88 11.04
C LYS A 375 14.94 13.23 9.82
N PHE A 376 13.98 13.94 9.21
CA PHE A 376 13.21 13.42 8.08
C PHE A 376 14.09 12.94 6.91
N HIS A 377 15.20 13.61 6.64
CA HIS A 377 16.12 13.23 5.56
C HIS A 377 17.03 12.02 5.86
N TYR A 378 16.92 11.43 7.05
CA TYR A 378 17.57 10.15 7.37
C TYR A 378 16.70 8.94 7.01
N ASN A 379 15.56 9.16 6.40
CA ASN A 379 14.65 8.11 5.96
C ASN A 379 15.23 7.41 4.73
N VAL A 380 15.54 6.13 4.82
CA VAL A 380 16.11 5.31 3.74
C VAL A 380 15.03 4.49 3.06
N ASP A 381 14.09 3.98 3.85
CA ASP A 381 13.04 3.07 3.39
C ASP A 381 11.72 3.42 4.09
N HIS A 382 10.59 2.83 3.65
CA HIS A 382 9.29 3.08 4.26
C HIS A 382 9.23 2.59 5.71
N ALA A 383 8.48 3.32 6.53
CA ALA A 383 8.29 2.96 7.93
C ALA A 383 7.37 1.73 8.07
N LEU A 384 7.71 0.85 9.02
CA LEU A 384 6.86 -0.26 9.43
C LEU A 384 6.22 0.05 10.78
N PHE A 385 5.00 -0.44 10.98
CA PHE A 385 4.29 -0.28 12.25
C PHE A 385 4.48 -1.51 13.13
N LEU A 386 4.91 -1.31 14.37
CA LEU A 386 5.10 -2.38 15.35
C LEU A 386 3.95 -2.42 16.34
N TYR A 387 3.46 -3.64 16.57
CA TYR A 387 2.43 -3.95 17.55
C TYR A 387 2.86 -5.14 18.43
N PRO A 388 2.46 -5.22 19.72
CA PRO A 388 2.88 -6.30 20.60
C PRO A 388 2.28 -7.65 20.21
N ASP A 389 3.07 -8.71 20.43
CA ASP A 389 2.67 -10.10 20.23
C ASP A 389 2.88 -10.91 21.52
N GLU A 390 1.80 -11.45 22.07
CA GLU A 390 1.87 -12.29 23.29
C GLU A 390 2.05 -13.78 23.00
N MET A 391 2.04 -14.21 21.73
CA MET A 391 2.13 -15.63 21.38
C MET A 391 3.44 -16.29 21.87
N GLN A 392 4.53 -15.54 21.94
CA GLN A 392 5.85 -16.07 22.33
C GLN A 392 6.30 -15.64 23.74
N PHE A 393 5.87 -14.46 24.19
CA PHE A 393 6.29 -13.84 25.44
C PHE A 393 5.08 -13.28 26.17
N GLU A 394 4.73 -13.86 27.31
CA GLU A 394 3.66 -13.37 28.18
C GLU A 394 3.98 -11.99 28.73
N GLY A 395 2.99 -11.11 28.86
CA GLY A 395 3.16 -9.75 29.36
C GLY A 395 3.69 -8.74 28.33
N SER A 396 3.90 -9.16 27.08
CA SER A 396 4.38 -8.27 26.01
C SER A 396 3.49 -7.05 25.83
N ARG A 397 2.17 -7.19 25.84
CA ARG A 397 1.21 -6.07 25.68
C ARG A 397 1.38 -5.03 26.79
N ARG A 398 1.49 -5.46 28.05
CA ARG A 398 1.63 -4.55 29.20
C ARG A 398 2.95 -3.79 29.16
N THR A 399 4.05 -4.48 28.91
CA THR A 399 5.39 -3.88 28.82
C THR A 399 5.47 -2.91 27.63
N PHE A 400 4.93 -3.31 26.49
CA PHE A 400 4.87 -2.47 25.28
C PHE A 400 4.05 -1.19 25.54
N ALA A 401 2.86 -1.30 26.13
CA ALA A 401 2.00 -0.16 26.46
C ALA A 401 2.67 0.80 27.45
N ALA A 402 3.36 0.27 28.47
CA ALA A 402 4.09 1.09 29.43
C ALA A 402 5.26 1.85 28.77
N LEU A 403 6.03 1.17 27.91
CA LEU A 403 7.11 1.79 27.15
C LEU A 403 6.58 2.87 26.21
N HIS A 404 5.53 2.55 25.45
CA HIS A 404 4.87 3.46 24.50
C HIS A 404 4.38 4.73 25.19
N LYS A 405 3.61 4.58 26.27
CA LYS A 405 3.11 5.72 27.05
C LYS A 405 4.25 6.60 27.58
N LYS A 406 5.32 5.98 28.09
CA LYS A 406 6.44 6.72 28.65
C LYS A 406 7.26 7.46 27.60
N MET A 407 7.43 6.86 26.42
CA MET A 407 8.13 7.52 25.31
C MET A 407 7.34 8.71 24.77
N LEU A 408 6.00 8.63 24.69
CA LEU A 408 5.13 9.76 24.33
C LEU A 408 5.23 10.90 25.35
N GLU A 409 5.11 10.60 26.66
CA GLU A 409 5.22 11.60 27.73
C GLU A 409 6.56 12.35 27.72
N MET A 410 7.64 11.63 27.46
CA MET A 410 8.99 12.18 27.47
C MET A 410 9.44 12.75 26.11
N ASN A 411 8.62 12.63 25.08
CA ASN A 411 8.95 13.00 23.69
C ASN A 411 10.30 12.42 23.23
N LYS A 412 10.47 11.10 23.41
CA LYS A 412 11.71 10.39 23.07
C LYS A 412 11.44 9.31 22.03
N VAL A 413 12.48 9.03 21.26
CA VAL A 413 12.54 7.92 20.31
C VAL A 413 13.58 6.90 20.77
N ALA A 414 13.35 5.62 20.47
CA ALA A 414 14.30 4.56 20.75
C ALA A 414 15.13 4.25 19.49
N ILE A 415 16.44 4.15 19.67
CA ILE A 415 17.36 3.69 18.62
C ILE A 415 17.58 2.20 18.85
N CYS A 416 17.36 1.40 17.82
CA CYS A 416 17.46 -0.04 17.87
C CYS A 416 18.31 -0.59 16.72
N TYR A 417 18.86 -1.77 16.95
CA TYR A 417 19.53 -2.60 15.95
C TYR A 417 18.60 -3.73 15.58
N LEU A 418 18.30 -3.87 14.28
CA LEU A 418 17.34 -4.81 13.75
C LEU A 418 18.01 -5.85 12.86
N VAL A 419 17.69 -7.13 13.11
CA VAL A 419 17.91 -8.24 12.19
C VAL A 419 16.56 -8.89 11.92
N LYS A 420 15.99 -8.65 10.74
CA LYS A 420 14.63 -9.14 10.40
C LYS A 420 14.57 -10.66 10.31
N ARG A 421 15.59 -11.29 9.74
CA ARG A 421 15.75 -12.75 9.51
C ARG A 421 17.20 -13.15 9.73
N ASP A 422 17.45 -14.43 9.96
CA ASP A 422 18.80 -14.95 10.28
C ASP A 422 19.84 -14.65 9.17
N ASN A 423 19.41 -14.52 7.91
CA ASN A 423 20.29 -14.21 6.77
C ASN A 423 20.06 -12.81 6.19
N SER A 424 19.39 -11.92 6.92
CA SER A 424 19.19 -10.55 6.49
C SER A 424 20.30 -9.64 6.96
N LEU A 425 20.59 -8.62 6.16
CA LEU A 425 21.49 -7.56 6.55
C LEU A 425 20.96 -6.83 7.79
N PRO A 426 21.82 -6.44 8.72
CA PRO A 426 21.44 -5.66 9.88
C PRO A 426 21.08 -4.24 9.47
N SER A 427 20.17 -3.60 10.19
CA SER A 427 19.84 -2.20 9.99
C SER A 427 19.67 -1.47 11.33
N PHE A 428 20.01 -0.19 11.36
CA PHE A 428 19.61 0.68 12.46
C PHE A 428 18.21 1.20 12.20
N VAL A 429 17.40 1.25 13.26
CA VAL A 429 16.03 1.74 13.17
C VAL A 429 15.71 2.67 14.33
N VAL A 430 14.84 3.63 14.07
CA VAL A 430 14.24 4.48 15.08
C VAL A 430 12.82 3.99 15.35
N LEU A 431 12.46 3.83 16.61
CA LEU A 431 11.09 3.63 17.03
C LEU A 431 10.51 4.97 17.51
N GLU A 432 9.53 5.46 16.80
CA GLU A 432 8.75 6.64 17.14
C GLU A 432 7.38 6.23 17.66
N ALA A 433 7.02 6.70 18.85
CA ALA A 433 5.74 6.36 19.45
C ALA A 433 4.62 7.15 18.76
N GLN A 434 3.64 6.44 18.20
CA GLN A 434 2.43 7.00 17.59
C GLN A 434 1.30 6.99 18.61
N ALA A 435 0.74 8.17 18.90
CA ALA A 435 -0.47 8.26 19.69
C ALA A 435 -1.69 7.77 18.91
N GLU A 436 -2.66 7.21 19.63
CA GLU A 436 -3.95 6.88 19.05
C GLU A 436 -4.64 8.14 18.53
N LYS A 437 -5.19 8.06 17.33
CA LYS A 437 -6.03 9.10 16.73
C LYS A 437 -7.39 8.53 16.38
N LEU A 438 -8.42 9.18 16.91
CA LEU A 438 -9.81 8.89 16.59
C LEU A 438 -10.36 9.95 15.63
N ASP A 439 -11.27 9.55 14.76
CA ASP A 439 -12.04 10.45 13.89
C ASP A 439 -13.19 11.13 14.67
N GLU A 440 -13.91 12.06 14.03
CA GLU A 440 -15.08 12.74 14.58
C GLU A 440 -16.16 11.74 15.05
N ASP A 441 -16.29 10.60 14.37
CA ASP A 441 -17.20 9.50 14.70
C ASP A 441 -16.62 8.52 15.76
N LYS A 442 -15.52 8.88 16.46
CA LYS A 442 -14.78 8.02 17.42
C LYS A 442 -14.23 6.72 16.81
N ARG A 443 -14.04 6.67 15.49
CA ARG A 443 -13.38 5.54 14.83
C ARG A 443 -11.87 5.69 14.93
N GLN A 444 -11.18 4.59 15.18
CA GLN A 444 -9.72 4.58 15.24
C GLN A 444 -9.13 4.78 13.84
N MET A 445 -8.56 5.96 13.61
CA MET A 445 -7.83 6.29 12.38
C MET A 445 -6.40 5.72 12.41
N PHE A 446 -5.73 5.91 13.54
CA PHE A 446 -4.39 5.41 13.77
C PHE A 446 -4.31 4.69 15.10
N PRO A 447 -3.89 3.41 15.13
CA PRO A 447 -3.73 2.67 16.37
C PRO A 447 -2.51 3.17 17.18
N PRO A 448 -2.52 2.98 18.51
CA PRO A 448 -1.34 3.24 19.33
C PRO A 448 -0.26 2.18 19.07
N GLY A 449 0.99 2.60 18.89
CA GLY A 449 2.10 1.70 18.61
C GLY A 449 3.39 2.43 18.26
N PHE A 450 4.35 1.73 17.67
CA PHE A 450 5.60 2.33 17.23
C PHE A 450 5.74 2.33 15.71
N ASN A 451 6.07 3.47 15.15
CA ASN A 451 6.59 3.56 13.79
C ASN A 451 8.08 3.23 13.80
N MET A 452 8.46 2.18 13.13
CA MET A 452 9.85 1.75 12.96
C MET A 452 10.38 2.31 11.65
N ILE A 453 11.30 3.25 11.74
CA ILE A 453 11.87 4.00 10.61
C ILE A 453 13.32 3.54 10.42
N PRO A 454 13.68 2.98 9.27
CA PRO A 454 15.06 2.62 8.96
C PRO A 454 15.97 3.85 8.88
N LEU A 455 17.17 3.74 9.45
CA LEU A 455 18.19 4.78 9.45
C LEU A 455 19.33 4.42 8.49
N PRO A 456 19.98 5.41 7.87
CA PRO A 456 21.11 5.20 6.98
C PRO A 456 22.36 4.82 7.77
N PHE A 457 23.23 4.04 7.15
CA PHE A 457 24.63 3.91 7.55
C PHE A 457 25.44 5.12 7.07
N ALA A 458 26.66 5.25 7.55
CA ALA A 458 27.55 6.35 7.14
C ALA A 458 27.85 6.32 5.64
N ASP A 459 27.87 5.11 5.06
CA ASP A 459 28.17 4.90 3.64
C ASP A 459 27.01 5.29 2.71
N ASP A 460 25.78 5.33 3.23
CA ASP A 460 24.58 5.77 2.49
C ASP A 460 24.52 7.29 2.36
N ILE A 461 25.25 8.02 3.23
CA ILE A 461 25.22 9.47 3.28
C ILE A 461 26.20 10.05 2.25
N ARG A 462 25.66 10.66 1.21
CA ARG A 462 26.46 11.35 0.18
C ARG A 462 26.69 12.82 0.58
N PRO A 463 27.95 13.27 0.79
CA PRO A 463 28.21 14.65 1.09
C PRO A 463 27.91 15.52 -0.14
N LEU A 464 27.23 16.64 0.07
CA LEU A 464 26.99 17.61 -0.99
C LEU A 464 28.32 18.27 -1.40
N PRO A 465 28.57 18.43 -2.73
CA PRO A 465 29.76 19.12 -3.18
C PRO A 465 29.80 20.57 -2.65
N PRO A 466 30.97 21.11 -2.25
CA PRO A 466 31.10 22.42 -1.61
C PRO A 466 30.63 23.60 -2.48
N HIS A 467 30.41 23.37 -3.77
CA HIS A 467 29.95 24.38 -4.72
C HIS A 467 28.44 24.51 -4.87
N ALA A 468 27.66 23.64 -4.21
CA ALA A 468 26.20 23.68 -4.25
C ALA A 468 25.60 24.75 -3.33
N LYS A 469 26.26 25.87 -3.13
CA LYS A 469 25.67 27.01 -2.42
C LYS A 469 24.65 27.69 -3.34
N ILE A 470 23.38 27.56 -2.98
CA ILE A 470 22.30 28.31 -3.60
C ILE A 470 22.56 29.79 -3.32
N LYS A 471 22.70 30.61 -4.38
CA LYS A 471 22.77 32.06 -4.22
C LYS A 471 21.41 32.54 -3.69
N SER A 472 21.46 33.50 -2.76
CA SER A 472 20.23 34.15 -2.31
C SER A 472 19.51 34.79 -3.51
N ALA A 473 18.20 34.58 -3.58
CA ALA A 473 17.39 35.31 -4.57
C ALA A 473 17.32 36.80 -4.20
N PRO A 474 17.21 37.69 -5.17
CA PRO A 474 16.94 39.10 -4.91
C PRO A 474 15.58 39.28 -4.23
N ASP A 475 15.50 40.29 -3.36
CA ASP A 475 14.29 40.56 -2.57
C ASP A 475 13.07 40.88 -3.47
N GLU A 476 13.26 41.52 -4.60
CA GLU A 476 12.22 41.83 -5.59
C GLU A 476 11.55 40.55 -6.14
N MET A 477 12.33 39.51 -6.47
CA MET A 477 11.78 38.23 -6.91
C MET A 477 11.04 37.50 -5.78
N ILE A 478 11.51 37.62 -4.54
CA ILE A 478 10.87 37.05 -3.37
C ILE A 478 9.51 37.70 -3.15
N ASP A 479 9.43 39.03 -3.30
CA ASP A 479 8.19 39.80 -3.12
C ASP A 479 7.12 39.42 -4.19
N ILE A 480 7.54 39.18 -5.43
CA ILE A 480 6.63 38.73 -6.50
C ILE A 480 6.14 37.28 -6.26
N LEU A 481 7.00 36.38 -5.74
CA LEU A 481 6.65 34.99 -5.50
C LEU A 481 5.74 34.78 -4.27
N LYS A 482 5.87 35.63 -3.25
CA LYS A 482 5.12 35.57 -2.01
C LYS A 482 3.59 35.51 -2.24
N PRO A 483 2.95 36.40 -2.99
CA PRO A 483 1.51 36.32 -3.28
C PRO A 483 1.12 35.09 -4.09
N ILE A 484 2.01 34.52 -4.91
CA ILE A 484 1.76 33.27 -5.62
C ILE A 484 1.63 32.12 -4.63
N VAL A 485 2.58 31.99 -3.70
CA VAL A 485 2.59 30.96 -2.66
C VAL A 485 1.35 31.10 -1.76
N ASP A 486 1.06 32.32 -1.29
CA ASP A 486 -0.05 32.59 -0.40
C ASP A 486 -1.42 32.24 -1.04
N LYS A 487 -1.59 32.55 -2.35
CA LYS A 487 -2.86 32.25 -3.07
C LYS A 487 -3.01 30.80 -3.46
N LEU A 488 -1.90 30.08 -3.65
CA LEU A 488 -1.90 28.65 -3.97
C LEU A 488 -1.81 27.78 -2.72
N HIS A 489 -1.67 28.37 -1.53
CA HIS A 489 -1.67 27.63 -0.28
C HIS A 489 -2.94 26.81 -0.11
N MET A 490 -2.79 25.52 0.11
CA MET A 490 -3.89 24.55 0.31
C MET A 490 -4.33 24.58 1.77
N LYS A 491 -5.39 25.32 2.08
CA LYS A 491 -5.88 25.52 3.46
C LYS A 491 -6.28 24.20 4.17
N GLY A 492 -6.72 23.19 3.43
CA GLY A 492 -7.15 21.89 3.97
C GLY A 492 -6.02 20.86 4.08
N GLY A 493 -4.76 21.23 3.75
CA GLY A 493 -3.65 20.28 3.69
C GLY A 493 -3.74 19.33 2.48
N PHE A 494 -2.88 18.32 2.47
CA PHE A 494 -2.87 17.25 1.48
C PHE A 494 -3.44 15.99 2.11
N ASP A 495 -4.49 15.42 1.52
CA ASP A 495 -5.12 14.20 1.96
C ASP A 495 -4.95 13.12 0.88
N PRO A 496 -4.02 12.17 1.08
CA PRO A 496 -3.76 11.12 0.09
C PRO A 496 -4.95 10.16 -0.09
N TYR A 497 -5.84 10.03 0.88
CA TYR A 497 -7.00 9.13 0.80
C TYR A 497 -8.02 9.56 -0.27
N LYS A 498 -7.96 10.81 -0.72
CA LYS A 498 -8.88 11.35 -1.74
C LYS A 498 -8.35 11.24 -3.16
N ILE A 499 -7.11 10.78 -3.35
CA ILE A 499 -6.45 10.77 -4.65
C ILE A 499 -6.11 9.33 -5.03
N ASN A 500 -6.88 8.77 -5.94
CA ASN A 500 -6.63 7.45 -6.48
C ASN A 500 -5.52 7.50 -7.54
N ASN A 501 -4.75 6.41 -7.66
CA ASN A 501 -3.77 6.26 -8.74
C ASN A 501 -4.49 6.13 -10.09
N PRO A 502 -4.37 7.11 -11.01
CA PRO A 502 -5.12 7.12 -12.26
C PRO A 502 -4.71 5.99 -13.21
N GLU A 503 -3.45 5.54 -13.14
CA GLU A 503 -2.95 4.44 -13.95
C GLU A 503 -3.61 3.11 -13.56
N LEU A 504 -3.67 2.83 -12.26
CA LEU A 504 -4.32 1.63 -11.74
C LEU A 504 -5.83 1.70 -11.95
N GLY A 505 -6.46 2.85 -11.67
CA GLY A 505 -7.89 3.05 -11.89
C GLY A 505 -8.27 2.72 -13.33
N ARG A 506 -7.63 3.36 -14.31
CA ARG A 506 -7.89 3.11 -15.73
C ARG A 506 -7.65 1.66 -16.14
N PHE A 507 -6.59 1.04 -15.62
CA PHE A 507 -6.27 -0.36 -15.93
C PHE A 507 -7.40 -1.29 -15.46
N TYR A 508 -7.85 -1.14 -14.22
CA TYR A 508 -8.92 -1.98 -13.67
C TYR A 508 -10.29 -1.66 -14.26
N ASP A 509 -10.60 -0.41 -14.57
CA ASP A 509 -11.85 -0.03 -15.25
C ASP A 509 -11.97 -0.71 -16.62
N VAL A 510 -10.86 -0.75 -17.39
CA VAL A 510 -10.82 -1.44 -18.69
C VAL A 510 -10.98 -2.96 -18.49
N LEU A 511 -10.27 -3.56 -17.52
CA LEU A 511 -10.40 -4.99 -17.24
C LEU A 511 -11.82 -5.37 -16.80
N GLN A 512 -12.44 -4.58 -15.94
CA GLN A 512 -13.81 -4.80 -15.50
C GLN A 512 -14.80 -4.65 -16.66
N ALA A 513 -14.67 -3.61 -17.47
CA ALA A 513 -15.54 -3.41 -18.62
C ALA A 513 -15.51 -4.62 -19.59
N LEU A 514 -14.30 -5.11 -19.89
CA LEU A 514 -14.12 -6.30 -20.75
C LEU A 514 -14.65 -7.57 -20.08
N ALA A 515 -14.47 -7.73 -18.78
CA ALA A 515 -14.92 -8.90 -18.05
C ALA A 515 -16.46 -8.97 -17.89
N PHE A 516 -17.10 -7.81 -17.78
CA PHE A 516 -18.56 -7.68 -17.67
C PHE A 516 -19.25 -7.46 -19.02
N ASP A 517 -18.53 -7.54 -20.15
CA ASP A 517 -19.05 -7.29 -21.50
C ASP A 517 -19.72 -5.89 -21.62
N LYS A 518 -19.16 -4.90 -20.92
CA LYS A 518 -19.62 -3.51 -20.94
C LYS A 518 -18.73 -2.65 -21.85
N GLU A 519 -19.25 -1.52 -22.29
CA GLU A 519 -18.44 -0.53 -23.00
C GLU A 519 -17.32 0.01 -22.12
N VAL A 520 -16.11 0.11 -22.67
CA VAL A 520 -14.96 0.65 -21.96
C VAL A 520 -15.18 2.14 -21.68
N PRO A 521 -15.05 2.61 -20.42
CA PRO A 521 -15.23 4.01 -20.09
C PRO A 521 -14.26 4.91 -20.85
N VAL A 522 -14.79 5.92 -21.52
CA VAL A 522 -13.99 6.92 -22.25
C VAL A 522 -13.65 8.05 -21.30
N GLY A 523 -12.42 8.05 -20.78
CA GLY A 523 -11.89 9.14 -19.96
C GLY A 523 -12.15 8.96 -18.46
N VAL A 524 -11.12 8.60 -17.74
CA VAL A 524 -11.10 8.67 -16.27
C VAL A 524 -10.70 10.08 -15.85
N GLU A 525 -11.42 10.70 -14.91
CA GLU A 525 -11.02 11.97 -14.34
C GLU A 525 -9.71 11.79 -13.56
N ASP A 526 -8.63 12.36 -14.09
CA ASP A 526 -7.33 12.32 -13.44
C ASP A 526 -7.23 13.44 -12.41
N LEU A 527 -7.44 13.08 -11.15
CA LEU A 527 -7.37 14.01 -10.01
C LEU A 527 -5.92 14.48 -9.72
N THR A 528 -4.91 13.82 -10.29
CA THR A 528 -3.50 14.20 -10.11
C THR A 528 -3.11 15.37 -11.00
N ASN A 529 -3.87 15.65 -12.06
CA ASN A 529 -3.61 16.75 -12.97
C ASN A 529 -3.89 18.11 -12.30
N PRO A 530 -2.93 19.03 -12.34
CA PRO A 530 -3.16 20.37 -11.82
C PRO A 530 -4.28 21.09 -12.59
N LYS A 531 -5.19 21.72 -11.86
CA LYS A 531 -6.28 22.51 -12.46
C LYS A 531 -5.74 23.86 -12.98
N TYR A 532 -4.97 23.82 -14.08
CA TYR A 532 -4.26 24.99 -14.65
C TYR A 532 -5.17 26.20 -14.90
N THR A 533 -6.39 25.99 -15.35
CA THR A 533 -7.36 27.08 -15.55
C THR A 533 -7.71 27.80 -14.26
N THR A 534 -7.83 27.07 -13.16
CA THR A 534 -8.10 27.64 -11.83
C THR A 534 -6.85 28.31 -11.26
N ILE A 535 -5.68 27.70 -11.45
CA ILE A 535 -4.39 28.27 -11.05
C ILE A 535 -4.17 29.59 -11.78
N ASN A 536 -4.34 29.61 -13.10
CA ASN A 536 -4.17 30.82 -13.91
C ASN A 536 -5.12 31.95 -13.53
N LYS A 537 -6.38 31.64 -13.22
CA LYS A 537 -7.34 32.64 -12.71
C LYS A 537 -6.90 33.27 -11.39
N ARG A 538 -6.20 32.51 -10.51
CA ARG A 538 -5.78 32.99 -9.19
C ARG A 538 -4.47 33.75 -9.21
N VAL A 539 -3.50 33.28 -9.98
CA VAL A 539 -2.11 33.75 -9.91
C VAL A 539 -1.48 34.12 -11.26
N GLY A 540 -2.21 33.99 -12.38
CA GLY A 540 -1.68 34.20 -13.73
C GLY A 540 -0.93 35.52 -13.90
N LYS A 541 -1.49 36.65 -13.42
CA LYS A 541 -0.85 37.95 -13.47
C LYS A 541 0.50 38.00 -12.75
N PHE A 542 0.62 37.38 -11.58
CA PHE A 542 1.85 37.32 -10.81
C PHE A 542 2.90 36.41 -11.48
N ILE A 543 2.46 35.38 -12.17
CA ILE A 543 3.35 34.50 -12.95
C ILE A 543 3.90 35.25 -14.16
N GLU A 544 3.08 36.04 -14.85
CA GLU A 544 3.54 36.90 -15.95
C GLU A 544 4.56 37.90 -15.48
N GLU A 545 4.29 38.62 -14.38
CA GLU A 545 5.21 39.60 -13.76
C GLU A 545 6.54 38.93 -13.35
N PHE A 546 6.48 37.74 -12.74
CA PHE A 546 7.66 36.96 -12.37
C PHE A 546 8.49 36.53 -13.60
N ASN A 547 7.84 36.13 -14.67
CA ASN A 547 8.53 35.74 -15.91
C ASN A 547 9.22 36.91 -16.56
N GLU A 548 8.56 38.10 -16.63
CA GLU A 548 9.15 39.31 -17.16
C GLU A 548 10.41 39.73 -16.38
N GLU A 549 10.37 39.74 -15.05
CA GLU A 549 11.51 40.02 -14.19
C GLU A 549 12.64 39.01 -14.34
N SER A 550 12.29 37.72 -14.43
CA SER A 550 13.24 36.61 -14.64
C SER A 550 13.95 36.72 -15.98
N ASP A 551 13.23 37.07 -17.04
CA ASP A 551 13.79 37.23 -18.39
C ASP A 551 14.73 38.44 -18.45
N GLN A 552 14.36 39.59 -17.87
CA GLN A 552 15.23 40.78 -17.80
C GLN A 552 16.55 40.46 -17.08
N ARG A 553 16.50 39.78 -15.94
CA ARG A 553 17.71 39.37 -15.19
C ARG A 553 18.55 38.31 -15.90
N SER A 554 17.93 37.41 -16.63
CA SER A 554 18.65 36.43 -17.46
C SER A 554 19.48 37.13 -18.54
N VAL A 555 18.92 38.14 -19.17
CA VAL A 555 19.62 38.97 -20.16
C VAL A 555 20.78 39.75 -19.51
N GLU A 556 20.56 40.34 -18.35
CA GLU A 556 21.62 41.05 -17.60
C GLU A 556 22.78 40.15 -17.17
N LEU A 557 22.47 38.93 -16.69
CA LEU A 557 23.49 37.96 -16.30
C LEU A 557 24.32 37.47 -17.49
N LEU A 558 23.69 37.29 -18.65
CA LEU A 558 24.37 36.93 -19.90
C LEU A 558 25.27 38.09 -20.38
N ALA A 559 24.77 39.33 -20.36
CA ALA A 559 25.54 40.51 -20.71
C ALA A 559 26.76 40.70 -19.78
N ASN A 560 26.58 40.51 -18.47
CA ASN A 560 27.68 40.59 -17.50
C ASN A 560 28.72 39.47 -17.69
N ARG A 561 28.31 38.23 -18.06
CA ARG A 561 29.24 37.15 -18.40
C ARG A 561 30.04 37.45 -19.66
N MET A 562 29.43 38.03 -20.68
CA MET A 562 30.13 38.47 -21.91
C MET A 562 31.14 39.58 -21.64
N THR A 563 30.79 40.58 -20.82
CA THR A 563 31.70 41.66 -20.44
C THR A 563 32.87 41.19 -19.58
N ILE A 564 32.69 40.17 -18.71
CA ILE A 564 33.79 39.58 -17.92
C ILE A 564 34.73 38.79 -18.83
N ASN A 565 34.23 38.07 -19.81
CA ASN A 565 35.05 37.34 -20.77
C ASN A 565 35.85 38.26 -21.70
N THR A 566 35.28 39.38 -22.14
CA THR A 566 36.02 40.40 -22.93
C THR A 566 37.09 41.11 -22.12
N LYS A 567 36.88 41.40 -20.83
CA LYS A 567 37.89 41.94 -19.92
C LYS A 567 39.02 40.93 -19.62
N LYS A 568 38.75 39.63 -19.52
CA LYS A 568 39.79 38.60 -19.36
C LYS A 568 40.64 38.42 -20.60
N THR A 569 40.10 38.58 -21.78
CA THR A 569 40.87 38.53 -23.05
C THR A 569 41.69 39.77 -23.30
N SER A 570 41.33 40.94 -22.75
CA SER A 570 42.11 42.19 -22.88
C SER A 570 43.27 42.32 -21.87
N SER A 571 43.25 41.59 -20.73
CA SER A 571 44.33 41.65 -19.73
C SER A 571 45.49 40.67 -19.98
N THR A 572 45.44 39.82 -21.00
CA THR A 572 46.49 38.86 -21.34
C THR A 572 47.30 39.22 -22.58
N ARG A 573 47.18 40.45 -23.10
CA ARG A 573 47.95 40.92 -24.26
C ARG A 573 48.89 42.05 -23.90
N GLY A 574 49.94 41.73 -23.19
CA GLY A 574 51.15 42.50 -23.08
C GLY A 574 52.31 41.72 -23.67
N THR A 575 52.84 42.22 -24.75
CA THR A 575 54.10 41.95 -25.43
C THR A 575 54.17 40.93 -26.58
N ARG A 576 54.43 41.53 -27.71
CA ARG A 576 55.21 41.21 -28.93
C ARG A 576 54.47 40.68 -30.16
N GLY A 577 54.65 41.48 -31.23
CA GLY A 577 54.82 41.01 -32.60
C GLY A 577 53.81 41.53 -33.61
N THR A 578 54.20 42.56 -34.32
CA THR A 578 53.68 43.05 -35.59
C THR A 578 53.17 42.01 -36.57
N THR A 579 51.91 42.18 -37.04
CA THR A 579 51.58 42.25 -38.47
C THR A 579 50.07 42.58 -38.66
N ARG A 580 49.87 43.37 -39.74
CA ARG A 580 48.62 43.95 -40.21
C ARG A 580 47.51 42.93 -40.45
N GLY A 581 46.28 43.21 -40.07
CA GLY A 581 45.07 42.56 -40.48
C GLY A 581 43.86 43.33 -39.92
N SER A 582 43.16 44.03 -40.75
CA SER A 582 41.89 44.71 -40.48
C SER A 582 40.85 43.69 -40.03
N SER A 583 40.27 43.90 -38.86
CA SER A 583 39.04 43.18 -38.46
C SER A 583 38.05 44.19 -37.92
N SER A 584 36.97 44.32 -38.65
CA SER A 584 35.73 44.96 -38.28
C SER A 584 35.25 44.48 -36.92
N SER A 585 34.92 45.40 -36.05
CA SER A 585 34.20 45.14 -34.80
C SER A 585 32.75 44.84 -35.13
N ASP A 586 32.44 43.58 -35.36
CA ASP A 586 31.04 43.12 -35.39
C ASP A 586 30.52 43.15 -33.94
N SER A 587 29.76 44.18 -33.62
CA SER A 587 28.88 44.18 -32.48
C SER A 587 27.78 43.11 -32.73
N ILE A 588 27.84 42.03 -32.00
CA ILE A 588 26.83 40.98 -32.05
C ILE A 588 25.52 41.58 -31.53
N ASP A 589 24.59 41.84 -32.44
CA ASP A 589 23.26 42.32 -32.09
C ASP A 589 22.45 41.17 -31.44
N ILE A 590 22.32 41.28 -30.12
CA ILE A 590 21.61 40.29 -29.28
C ILE A 590 20.13 40.15 -29.71
N LYS A 591 19.53 41.22 -30.26
CA LYS A 591 18.17 41.18 -30.80
C LYS A 591 18.04 40.26 -32.01
N SER A 592 19.04 40.26 -32.91
CA SER A 592 19.05 39.42 -34.10
C SER A 592 19.22 37.91 -33.77
N LEU A 593 19.91 37.59 -32.67
CA LEU A 593 20.05 36.21 -32.18
C LEU A 593 18.80 35.70 -31.47
N TRP A 594 18.04 36.60 -30.84
CA TRP A 594 16.73 36.28 -30.26
C TRP A 594 15.68 35.98 -31.33
N GLU A 595 15.68 36.76 -32.43
CA GLU A 595 14.77 36.54 -33.58
C GLU A 595 15.10 35.28 -34.39
N GLN A 596 16.32 34.75 -34.30
CA GLN A 596 16.75 33.52 -34.98
C GLN A 596 16.47 32.23 -34.21
N ASP A 597 15.62 32.24 -33.20
CA ASP A 597 15.23 31.08 -32.36
C ASP A 597 16.37 30.31 -31.65
N LYS A 598 17.61 30.70 -31.84
CA LYS A 598 18.77 30.04 -31.22
C LYS A 598 18.91 30.33 -29.73
N LEU A 599 18.51 31.48 -29.27
CA LEU A 599 18.50 31.85 -27.85
C LEU A 599 17.26 31.27 -27.15
N LYS A 600 16.12 31.19 -27.81
CA LYS A 600 14.92 30.52 -27.27
C LYS A 600 15.19 29.04 -26.97
N THR A 601 15.90 28.33 -27.83
CA THR A 601 16.25 26.90 -27.64
C THR A 601 17.20 26.70 -26.45
N VAL A 602 18.09 27.64 -26.18
CA VAL A 602 19.00 27.60 -25.02
C VAL A 602 18.22 27.90 -23.73
N CYS A 603 17.37 28.93 -23.72
CA CYS A 603 16.52 29.24 -22.57
C CYS A 603 15.51 28.15 -22.27
N THR A 604 14.90 27.52 -23.29
CA THR A 604 13.99 26.38 -23.10
C THR A 604 14.70 25.15 -22.54
N LYS A 605 15.94 24.87 -22.94
CA LYS A 605 16.76 23.80 -22.37
C LYS A 605 17.14 24.03 -20.90
N TYR A 606 17.35 25.29 -20.49
CA TYR A 606 17.62 25.60 -19.08
C TYR A 606 16.34 25.70 -18.24
N LEU A 607 15.22 26.12 -18.82
CA LEU A 607 13.89 26.08 -18.17
C LEU A 607 13.38 24.64 -17.96
N ILE A 608 13.63 23.72 -18.88
CA ILE A 608 13.30 22.29 -18.72
C ILE A 608 14.10 21.69 -17.55
N ASN A 609 15.36 22.06 -17.36
CA ASN A 609 16.12 21.62 -16.19
C ASN A 609 15.65 22.27 -14.87
N PHE A 610 15.02 23.45 -14.89
CA PHE A 610 14.43 24.06 -13.70
C PHE A 610 13.07 23.46 -13.36
N THR A 611 12.32 23.00 -14.36
CA THR A 611 11.04 22.30 -14.16
C THR A 611 11.24 20.90 -13.58
N TYR A 612 12.41 20.28 -13.79
CA TYR A 612 12.77 19.00 -13.16
C TYR A 612 13.18 19.15 -11.67
N CYS A 613 13.62 20.32 -11.23
CA CYS A 613 13.93 20.56 -9.81
C CYS A 613 12.72 20.94 -8.93
N ILE A 614 11.54 21.20 -9.52
CA ILE A 614 10.30 21.46 -8.77
C ILE A 614 9.42 20.19 -8.69
N ARG A 615 9.88 19.07 -9.23
CA ARG A 615 9.18 17.77 -9.17
C ARG A 615 9.67 16.86 -8.03
N PHE A 616 10.16 17.43 -6.94
CA PHE A 616 10.38 16.72 -5.68
C PHE A 616 9.69 17.45 -4.54
#